data_a3781efccfe6d6048cb8dff82b67e52c
#
_entry.id   a3781efccfe6d6048cb8dff82b67e52c
#
_cell.length_a   1.000
_cell.length_b   1.000
_cell.length_c   1.000
_cell.angle_alpha   90.00
_cell.angle_beta   90.00
_cell.angle_gamma   90.00
#
_symmetry.space_group_name_H-M   'P 1'
#
loop_
_entity.id
_entity.type
_entity.pdbx_description
1 polymer ?
#
loop_
_entity_poly.entity_id
_entity_poly.type
_entity_poly.pdbx_seq_one_letter_code
_entity_poly.pdbx_strand_id
1 'polypeptide(L)'
;MKSETIKIDEIEYVRKESLSELAQKNTDGLKYCVVRTYSAGVHIGYVKEFAEKHPQHAKLINSRRLHYWSGAASLSQVAMDGVNSNSRIALVLPEIELTDVIEVIPCSEHAKEFFKGAPVWKK
;
A
#
# COMPACT_ATOMS: atom_id res chain seq x y z
N MET A 1 -30.56 8.21 -4.11
CA MET A 1 -30.28 7.51 -3.95
C MET A 1 -29.81 7.45 -3.79
N LYS A 2 -29.82 7.22 -4.02
CA LYS A 2 -29.55 6.60 -3.85
C LYS A 2 -28.92 6.33 -3.57
N SER A 3 -29.09 5.89 -3.75
CA SER A 3 -28.58 5.14 -3.49
C SER A 3 -28.08 4.99 -3.12
N GLU A 4 -28.27 4.34 -3.07
CA GLU A 4 -27.86 3.67 -2.86
C GLU A 4 -27.77 3.39 -2.90
N THR A 5 -28.50 3.16 -3.30
CA THR A 5 -28.59 2.50 -3.49
C THR A 5 -28.77 2.40 -3.58
N ILE A 6 -29.51 2.03 -3.89
CA ILE A 6 -29.80 1.49 -3.96
C ILE A 6 -30.03 1.44 -3.62
N LYS A 7 -30.62 0.90 -3.63
CA LYS A 7 -30.86 0.43 -3.30
C LYS A 7 -30.82 -0.14 -3.13
N ILE A 8 -31.37 -0.64 -3.31
CA ILE A 8 -31.28 -1.45 -2.87
C ILE A 8 -30.96 -2.33 -3.16
N ASP A 9 -31.66 -3.11 -3.26
CA ASP A 9 -31.19 -4.05 -3.77
C ASP A 9 -29.87 -3.95 -4.31
N GLU A 10 -29.64 -3.49 -4.94
CA GLU A 10 -28.37 -3.22 -5.48
C GLU A 10 -27.36 -2.86 -4.41
N ILE A 11 -27.82 -2.63 -3.23
CA ILE A 11 -26.95 -2.37 -2.11
C ILE A 11 -26.05 -3.56 -1.82
N GLU A 12 -26.61 -4.74 -1.95
CA GLU A 12 -25.85 -5.93 -1.58
C GLU A 12 -24.67 -6.19 -2.49
N TYR A 13 -24.87 -6.15 -3.76
CA TYR A 13 -23.79 -6.48 -4.65
C TYR A 13 -22.79 -5.34 -4.81
N VAL A 14 -23.20 -4.12 -4.57
CA VAL A 14 -22.32 -2.97 -4.68
C VAL A 14 -21.35 -2.92 -3.50
N ARG A 15 -21.67 -3.59 -2.45
CA ARG A 15 -20.89 -3.53 -1.23
C ARG A 15 -19.45 -3.94 -1.46
N LYS A 16 -19.26 -4.97 -2.25
CA LYS A 16 -17.92 -5.45 -2.54
C LYS A 16 -17.11 -4.42 -3.31
N GLU A 17 -17.73 -3.78 -4.26
CA GLU A 17 -17.07 -2.73 -5.01
C GLU A 17 -16.83 -1.50 -4.15
N SER A 18 -17.73 -1.27 -3.20
CA SER A 18 -17.59 -0.13 -2.30
C SER A 18 -16.33 -0.18 -1.47
N LEU A 19 -15.94 -1.36 -1.02
CA LEU A 19 -14.72 -1.49 -0.23
C LEU A 19 -13.51 -1.10 -1.06
N SER A 20 -13.49 -1.53 -2.32
CA SER A 20 -12.42 -1.19 -3.22
C SER A 20 -12.39 0.30 -3.49
N GLU A 21 -13.56 0.89 -3.72
CA GLU A 21 -13.64 2.32 -3.98
C GLU A 21 -13.23 3.15 -2.78
N LEU A 22 -13.61 2.71 -1.59
CA LEU A 22 -13.23 3.44 -0.38
C LEU A 22 -11.72 3.46 -0.22
N ALA A 23 -11.07 2.32 -0.47
CA ALA A 23 -9.61 2.26 -0.38
C ALA A 23 -8.99 3.22 -1.38
N GLN A 24 -9.52 3.26 -2.62
CA GLN A 24 -8.98 4.15 -3.64
C GLN A 24 -9.20 5.61 -3.29
N LYS A 25 -10.39 5.94 -2.78
CA LYS A 25 -10.68 7.32 -2.41
C LYS A 25 -9.75 7.82 -1.32
N ASN A 26 -9.37 6.91 -0.43
CA ASN A 26 -8.52 7.28 0.69
C ASN A 26 -7.08 7.51 0.29
N THR A 27 -6.73 7.28 -0.97
CA THR A 27 -5.35 7.51 -1.42
C THR A 27 -5.16 8.84 -2.12
N ASP A 28 -6.23 9.60 -2.34
CA ASP A 28 -6.13 10.89 -3.03
C ASP A 28 -5.22 11.83 -2.26
N GLY A 29 -4.21 12.35 -2.95
CA GLY A 29 -3.29 13.29 -2.35
C GLY A 29 -2.22 12.68 -1.47
N LEU A 30 -2.22 11.38 -1.32
CA LEU A 30 -1.23 10.69 -0.48
C LEU A 30 -0.02 10.28 -1.31
N LYS A 31 1.12 10.20 -0.67
CA LYS A 31 2.35 9.78 -1.34
C LYS A 31 2.51 8.27 -1.23
N TYR A 32 2.89 7.65 -2.32
CA TYR A 32 3.17 6.23 -2.37
C TYR A 32 4.64 6.02 -2.03
N CYS A 33 4.92 5.27 -0.98
CA CYS A 33 6.26 5.20 -0.42
C CYS A 33 6.66 3.77 -0.08
N VAL A 34 7.98 3.54 -0.09
CA VAL A 34 8.57 2.38 0.54
C VAL A 34 8.79 2.75 2.00
N VAL A 35 8.29 1.94 2.90
CA VAL A 35 8.37 2.21 4.34
C VAL A 35 9.10 1.05 5.00
N ARG A 36 10.24 1.36 5.63
CA ARG A 36 11.02 0.36 6.32
C ARG A 36 10.80 0.49 7.82
N THR A 37 10.62 -0.66 8.46
CA THR A 37 10.40 -0.70 9.90
C THR A 37 11.56 -1.38 10.58
N TYR A 38 11.65 -1.22 11.90
CA TYR A 38 12.70 -1.87 12.66
C TYR A 38 12.49 -3.39 12.72
N SER A 39 11.28 -3.82 12.99
CA SER A 39 11.02 -5.24 13.21
C SER A 39 9.88 -5.83 12.39
N ALA A 40 9.14 -5.01 11.66
CA ALA A 40 7.96 -5.50 10.92
C ALA A 40 8.21 -5.63 9.42
N GLY A 41 9.44 -5.46 8.97
CA GLY A 41 9.78 -5.63 7.56
C GLY A 41 9.59 -4.38 6.73
N VAL A 42 9.45 -4.59 5.42
CA VAL A 42 9.35 -3.51 4.45
C VAL A 42 7.96 -3.52 3.84
N HIS A 43 7.37 -2.33 3.73
CA HIS A 43 6.01 -2.17 3.22
C HIS A 43 6.00 -1.09 2.16
N ILE A 44 5.07 -1.19 1.22
CA ILE A 44 4.95 -0.23 0.14
C ILE A 44 3.49 0.16 0.05
N GLY A 45 3.20 1.46 0.12
CA GLY A 45 1.81 1.89 0.06
C GLY A 45 1.69 3.39 0.22
N TYR A 46 0.45 3.84 0.28
CA TYR A 46 0.17 5.25 0.48
C TYR A 46 0.26 5.59 1.96
N VAL A 47 1.08 6.55 2.30
CA VAL A 47 1.24 6.97 3.70
C VAL A 47 0.13 7.96 4.01
N LYS A 48 -0.77 7.57 4.90
CA LYS A 48 -1.91 8.40 5.23
C LYS A 48 -1.59 9.41 6.32
N GLU A 49 -0.91 8.96 7.36
CA GLU A 49 -0.61 9.86 8.46
C GLU A 49 0.43 9.25 9.38
N PHE A 50 1.09 10.13 10.14
CA PHE A 50 1.93 9.71 11.24
C PHE A 50 1.23 10.14 12.51
N ALA A 51 1.29 9.31 13.55
CA ALA A 51 0.66 9.64 14.80
C ALA A 51 1.40 10.82 15.43
N GLU A 52 0.63 11.80 15.88
CA GLU A 52 1.21 13.02 16.41
C GLU A 52 2.11 12.77 17.60
N LYS A 53 1.65 11.91 18.51
CA LYS A 53 2.41 11.61 19.73
C LYS A 53 3.41 10.48 19.55
N HIS A 54 3.35 9.80 18.43
CA HIS A 54 4.23 8.69 18.13
C HIS A 54 4.71 8.83 16.70
N PRO A 55 5.72 9.67 16.46
CA PRO A 55 6.13 9.96 15.07
C PRO A 55 6.64 8.74 14.31
N GLN A 56 6.96 7.65 15.01
CA GLN A 56 7.37 6.42 14.36
C GLN A 56 6.19 5.55 13.93
N HIS A 57 4.98 5.94 14.28
CA HIS A 57 3.77 5.24 13.85
C HIS A 57 3.29 5.82 12.55
N ALA A 58 2.99 4.97 11.59
CA ALA A 58 2.47 5.40 10.30
C ALA A 58 1.32 4.51 9.89
N LYS A 59 0.31 5.11 9.28
CA LYS A 59 -0.82 4.36 8.72
C LYS A 59 -0.70 4.38 7.22
N LEU A 60 -0.72 3.20 6.61
CA LEU A 60 -0.61 3.05 5.17
C LEU A 60 -1.93 2.53 4.60
N ILE A 61 -2.27 3.05 3.43
CA ILE A 61 -3.47 2.63 2.69
C ILE A 61 -3.01 1.85 1.46
N ASN A 62 -3.70 0.76 1.17
CA ASN A 62 -3.42 -0.09 0.02
C ASN A 62 -1.94 -0.52 0.02
N SER A 63 -1.52 -1.05 1.15
CA SER A 63 -0.12 -1.40 1.33
C SER A 63 0.14 -2.84 0.95
N ARG A 64 1.38 -3.10 0.57
CA ARG A 64 1.84 -4.44 0.26
C ARG A 64 3.15 -4.67 1.00
N ARG A 65 3.30 -5.84 1.59
CA ARG A 65 4.54 -6.18 2.24
C ARG A 65 5.52 -6.69 1.19
N LEU A 66 6.73 -6.16 1.19
CA LEU A 66 7.79 -6.63 0.33
C LEU A 66 8.59 -7.65 1.13
N HIS A 67 8.23 -8.90 0.95
CA HIS A 67 8.76 -9.99 1.76
C HIS A 67 10.19 -10.34 1.34
N TYR A 68 10.46 -10.30 0.06
CA TYR A 68 11.77 -10.58 -0.51
C TYR A 68 11.86 -9.86 -1.85
N TRP A 69 13.03 -9.30 -2.15
CA TRP A 69 13.19 -8.65 -3.45
C TRP A 69 14.53 -8.99 -4.07
N SER A 70 14.56 -8.94 -5.40
CA SER A 70 15.78 -9.00 -6.17
C SER A 70 15.63 -8.01 -7.32
N GLY A 71 16.76 -7.70 -7.96
CA GLY A 71 16.74 -6.74 -9.06
C GLY A 71 16.95 -5.31 -8.62
N ALA A 72 17.22 -5.09 -7.34
CA ALA A 72 17.54 -3.76 -6.83
C ALA A 72 18.59 -3.91 -5.75
N ALA A 73 19.56 -3.01 -5.73
CA ALA A 73 20.68 -3.09 -4.82
C ALA A 73 20.37 -2.52 -3.45
N SER A 74 19.39 -1.65 -3.34
CA SER A 74 19.08 -0.95 -2.10
C SER A 74 17.60 -0.58 -2.10
N LEU A 75 17.09 -0.20 -0.93
CA LEU A 75 15.71 0.29 -0.85
C LEU A 75 15.53 1.58 -1.64
N SER A 76 16.57 2.38 -1.77
CA SER A 76 16.50 3.57 -2.60
C SER A 76 16.21 3.19 -4.05
N GLN A 77 16.88 2.16 -4.54
CA GLN A 77 16.62 1.69 -5.90
C GLN A 77 15.23 1.07 -6.02
N VAL A 78 14.80 0.33 -5.00
CA VAL A 78 13.44 -0.22 -4.96
C VAL A 78 12.42 0.88 -5.16
N ALA A 79 12.61 2.00 -4.48
CA ALA A 79 11.66 3.11 -4.55
C ALA A 79 11.68 3.80 -5.91
N MET A 80 12.79 3.75 -6.61
CA MET A 80 12.91 4.42 -7.91
C MET A 80 12.56 3.50 -9.07
N ASP A 81 13.01 2.24 -9.00
CA ASP A 81 12.94 1.34 -10.15
C ASP A 81 12.02 0.14 -9.95
N GLY A 82 11.57 -0.11 -8.73
CA GLY A 82 10.83 -1.34 -8.45
C GLY A 82 11.77 -2.50 -8.27
N VAL A 83 11.25 -3.71 -8.44
CA VAL A 83 12.02 -4.94 -8.28
C VAL A 83 11.70 -5.87 -9.45
N ASN A 84 12.36 -7.01 -9.53
CA ASN A 84 12.08 -7.93 -10.64
C ASN A 84 11.05 -8.98 -10.25
N SER A 85 10.70 -9.83 -11.22
CA SER A 85 9.61 -10.80 -11.07
C SER A 85 9.89 -11.92 -10.09
N ASN A 86 11.14 -12.06 -9.66
CA ASN A 86 11.48 -13.09 -8.67
C ASN A 86 11.21 -12.62 -7.24
N SER A 87 10.76 -11.40 -7.08
CA SER A 87 10.48 -10.82 -5.77
C SER A 87 9.16 -11.35 -5.20
N ARG A 88 9.03 -11.25 -3.88
CA ARG A 88 7.85 -11.74 -3.18
C ARG A 88 7.10 -10.57 -2.59
N ILE A 89 6.02 -10.20 -3.25
CA ILE A 89 5.20 -9.04 -2.87
C ILE A 89 3.85 -9.56 -2.45
N ALA A 90 3.48 -9.26 -1.21
CA ALA A 90 2.24 -9.78 -0.64
C ALA A 90 1.01 -9.11 -1.25
N LEU A 91 -0.14 -9.61 -0.86
CA LEU A 91 -1.40 -9.04 -1.33
C LEU A 91 -1.56 -7.61 -0.82
N VAL A 92 -2.47 -6.88 -1.45
CA VAL A 92 -2.77 -5.51 -1.05
C VAL A 92 -3.67 -5.53 0.17
N LEU A 93 -3.26 -4.84 1.22
CA LEU A 93 -4.07 -4.64 2.40
C LEU A 93 -4.72 -3.27 2.31
N PRO A 94 -6.03 -3.15 2.60
CA PRO A 94 -6.67 -1.84 2.57
C PRO A 94 -5.98 -0.86 3.53
N GLU A 95 -5.55 -1.34 4.68
CA GLU A 95 -4.93 -0.47 5.67
C GLU A 95 -4.04 -1.27 6.60
N ILE A 96 -2.92 -0.67 7.00
CA ILE A 96 -2.05 -1.26 8.01
C ILE A 96 -1.47 -0.12 8.83
N GLU A 97 -1.28 -0.35 10.11
CA GLU A 97 -0.62 0.60 10.98
C GLU A 97 0.73 0.02 11.41
N LEU A 98 1.80 0.78 11.18
CA LEU A 98 3.16 0.37 11.53
C LEU A 98 3.59 1.22 12.71
N THR A 99 4.22 0.59 13.69
CA THR A 99 4.53 1.26 14.95
C THR A 99 6.02 1.49 15.18
N ASP A 100 6.88 1.04 14.25
CA ASP A 100 8.31 1.21 14.41
C ASP A 100 8.97 1.60 13.09
N VAL A 101 8.39 2.58 12.42
CA VAL A 101 8.89 3.09 11.13
C VAL A 101 10.21 3.80 11.34
N ILE A 102 11.20 3.46 10.53
CA ILE A 102 12.51 4.08 10.61
C ILE A 102 12.91 4.78 9.32
N GLU A 103 12.18 4.53 8.23
CA GLU A 103 12.54 5.14 6.95
C GLU A 103 11.33 5.16 6.04
N VAL A 104 11.09 6.29 5.38
CA VAL A 104 10.01 6.45 4.42
C VAL A 104 10.61 7.04 3.15
N ILE A 105 10.52 6.31 2.05
CA ILE A 105 11.12 6.73 0.80
C ILE A 105 10.03 6.88 -0.26
N PRO A 106 9.76 8.10 -0.75
CA PRO A 106 8.75 8.27 -1.80
C PRO A 106 9.13 7.50 -3.06
N CYS A 107 8.16 6.84 -3.66
CA CYS A 107 8.38 6.08 -4.88
C CYS A 107 8.27 6.99 -6.10
N SER A 108 9.02 6.64 -7.14
CA SER A 108 8.84 7.25 -8.45
C SER A 108 7.50 6.79 -9.02
N GLU A 109 7.01 7.49 -10.04
CA GLU A 109 5.80 7.05 -10.74
C GLU A 109 5.99 5.65 -11.32
N HIS A 110 7.18 5.39 -11.86
CA HIS A 110 7.49 4.10 -12.43
C HIS A 110 7.39 2.98 -11.39
N ALA A 111 8.02 3.16 -10.24
CA ALA A 111 7.98 2.16 -9.18
C ALA A 111 6.57 1.99 -8.63
N LYS A 112 5.85 3.09 -8.48
CA LYS A 112 4.48 3.06 -8.00
C LYS A 112 3.61 2.19 -8.89
N GLU A 113 3.68 2.42 -10.20
CA GLU A 113 2.88 1.63 -11.13
C GLU A 113 3.29 0.17 -11.12
N PHE A 114 4.58 -0.09 -11.00
CA PHE A 114 5.06 -1.46 -10.90
C PHE A 114 4.45 -2.18 -9.70
N PHE A 115 4.53 -1.56 -8.51
CA PHE A 115 4.06 -2.22 -7.31
C PHE A 115 2.54 -2.36 -7.27
N LYS A 116 1.82 -1.39 -7.84
CA LYS A 116 0.37 -1.48 -7.87
C LYS A 116 -0.11 -2.62 -8.75
N GLY A 117 0.66 -2.95 -9.79
CA GLY A 117 0.27 -4.01 -10.71
C GLY A 117 0.98 -5.34 -10.51
N ALA A 118 1.89 -5.43 -9.55
CA ALA A 118 2.68 -6.65 -9.38
C ALA A 118 1.81 -7.80 -8.89
N PRO A 119 2.05 -9.03 -9.42
CA PRO A 119 1.29 -10.20 -8.98
C PRO A 119 1.47 -10.48 -7.51
N VAL A 120 0.46 -11.08 -6.90
CA VAL A 120 0.51 -11.44 -5.49
C VAL A 120 1.31 -12.72 -5.31
N TRP A 121 2.31 -12.66 -4.42
CA TRP A 121 3.01 -13.86 -3.99
C TRP A 121 2.24 -14.47 -2.83
N LYS A 122 1.88 -15.74 -2.95
CA LYS A 122 1.19 -16.46 -1.90
C LYS A 122 1.42 -17.94 -2.06
N LYS A 123 1.20 -18.66 -1.00
CA LYS A 123 1.34 -20.11 -1.04
C LYS A 123 0.09 -20.79 -1.50
#